data_7f4cf63e52888a9e95ed5d08ce467aaf
#
_entry.id   7f4cf63e52888a9e95ed5d08ce467aaf
#
_cell.length_a   1.000
_cell.length_b   1.000
_cell.length_c   1.000
_cell.angle_alpha   90.00
_cell.angle_beta   90.00
_cell.angle_gamma   90.00
#
_symmetry.space_group_name_H-M   'P 1'
#
loop_
_entity.id
_entity.type
_entity.pdbx_description
1 polymer ?
#
loop_
_entity_poly.entity_id
_entity_poly.type
_entity_poly.pdbx_seq_one_letter_code
_entity_poly.pdbx_strand_id
1 'polypeptide(L)'
;MKRTLGHSSTESIEEEFFDINKYKITDLQSLIDMIEDFKYMPLPKRSKRKNLPIKIYLLPDLLPELEELNNLIGMKTLKLQVLDQILFFIQGIDDKVMLHTVLEGPPGTGKTTVARIMANIYSKLGIFKKNKFNIVKRADLISEYLGGTA
;
A
#
# COMPACT_ATOMS: atom_id res chain seq x y z
N MET A 1 -33.07 23.65 53.58
CA MET A 1 -32.05 22.62 53.22
C MET A 1 -32.04 22.49 51.69
N LYS A 2 -31.09 23.18 51.04
CA LYS A 2 -30.92 23.09 49.56
C LYS A 2 -29.90 21.99 49.30
N ARG A 3 -30.33 20.88 48.67
CA ARG A 3 -29.45 19.87 48.13
C ARG A 3 -28.82 20.40 46.84
N THR A 4 -27.56 20.73 46.86
CA THR A 4 -26.75 20.93 45.66
C THR A 4 -26.51 19.57 45.00
N LEU A 5 -27.19 19.34 43.88
CA LEU A 5 -26.91 18.24 42.95
C LEU A 5 -25.56 18.53 42.29
N GLY A 6 -24.60 17.65 42.54
CA GLY A 6 -23.30 17.71 41.89
C GLY A 6 -23.44 17.60 40.40
N HIS A 7 -22.84 18.53 39.68
CA HIS A 7 -22.56 18.40 38.27
C HIS A 7 -21.56 17.25 38.10
N SER A 8 -22.05 16.12 37.64
CA SER A 8 -21.18 15.14 37.02
C SER A 8 -20.76 15.71 35.67
N SER A 9 -19.57 16.23 35.59
CA SER A 9 -18.87 16.49 34.33
C SER A 9 -18.72 15.15 33.61
N THR A 10 -19.64 14.87 32.72
CA THR A 10 -19.42 13.92 31.66
C THR A 10 -18.33 14.54 30.79
N GLU A 11 -17.06 14.17 31.06
CA GLU A 11 -16.01 14.33 30.09
C GLU A 11 -16.47 13.56 28.85
N SER A 12 -16.88 14.31 27.82
CA SER A 12 -17.10 13.77 26.49
C SER A 12 -15.75 13.24 26.03
N ILE A 13 -15.61 11.92 26.07
CA ILE A 13 -14.49 11.24 25.41
C ILE A 13 -14.67 11.60 23.93
N GLU A 14 -13.91 12.57 23.44
CA GLU A 14 -13.84 12.87 22.01
C GLU A 14 -13.25 11.62 21.35
N GLU A 15 -14.09 10.85 20.66
CA GLU A 15 -13.62 9.73 19.84
C GLU A 15 -12.62 10.30 18.81
N GLU A 16 -11.35 9.97 18.96
CA GLU A 16 -10.30 10.37 18.05
C GLU A 16 -10.45 9.57 16.75
N PHE A 17 -10.87 10.24 15.69
CA PHE A 17 -10.99 9.64 14.37
C PHE A 17 -9.67 9.71 13.61
N PHE A 18 -9.47 8.76 12.69
CA PHE A 18 -8.33 8.77 11.81
C PHE A 18 -8.30 10.05 10.94
N ASP A 19 -7.18 10.77 10.99
CA ASP A 19 -6.92 11.95 10.16
C ASP A 19 -5.58 11.78 9.42
N ILE A 20 -5.66 11.59 8.09
CA ILE A 20 -4.48 11.41 7.24
C ILE A 20 -3.54 12.62 7.25
N ASN A 21 -4.07 13.83 7.52
CA ASN A 21 -3.24 15.05 7.52
C ASN A 21 -2.25 15.11 8.69
N LYS A 22 -2.43 14.28 9.71
CA LYS A 22 -1.47 14.14 10.81
C LYS A 22 -0.16 13.46 10.38
N TYR A 23 -0.17 12.76 9.24
CA TYR A 23 0.95 11.94 8.79
C TYR A 23 1.70 12.61 7.65
N LYS A 24 3.01 12.76 7.81
CA LYS A 24 3.93 13.16 6.74
C LYS A 24 4.58 11.90 6.17
N ILE A 25 4.05 11.41 5.06
CA ILE A 25 4.54 10.20 4.42
C ILE A 25 5.73 10.56 3.53
N THR A 26 6.93 10.14 3.94
CA THR A 26 8.19 10.42 3.24
C THR A 26 8.93 9.17 2.80
N ASP A 27 8.62 8.04 3.39
CA ASP A 27 9.23 6.74 3.13
C ASP A 27 8.27 5.59 3.46
N LEU A 28 8.71 4.35 3.23
CA LEU A 28 7.87 3.17 3.51
C LEU A 28 7.57 3.02 5.00
N GLN A 29 8.50 3.39 5.89
CA GLN A 29 8.27 3.27 7.32
C GLN A 29 7.14 4.19 7.78
N SER A 30 7.17 5.45 7.36
CA SER A 30 6.09 6.40 7.69
C SER A 30 4.73 5.98 7.13
N LEU A 31 4.70 5.30 5.97
CA LEU A 31 3.48 4.70 5.45
C LEU A 31 3.01 3.52 6.32
N ILE A 32 3.91 2.63 6.74
CA ILE A 32 3.60 1.50 7.62
C ILE A 32 3.01 2.01 8.94
N ASP A 33 3.67 2.96 9.59
CA ASP A 33 3.23 3.55 10.85
C ASP A 33 1.81 4.16 10.72
N MET A 34 1.55 4.88 9.63
CA MET A 34 0.22 5.41 9.35
C MET A 34 -0.83 4.31 9.15
N ILE A 35 -0.48 3.21 8.47
CA ILE A 35 -1.41 2.10 8.25
C ILE A 35 -1.73 1.37 9.56
N GLU A 36 -0.75 1.21 10.43
CA GLU A 36 -0.97 0.60 11.74
C GLU A 36 -1.94 1.43 12.58
N ASP A 37 -1.76 2.74 12.63
CA ASP A 37 -2.70 3.62 13.32
C ASP A 37 -4.09 3.58 12.68
N PHE A 38 -4.16 3.60 11.33
CA PHE A 38 -5.42 3.50 10.59
C PHE A 38 -6.20 2.23 10.91
N LYS A 39 -5.50 1.11 11.13
CA LYS A 39 -6.11 -0.18 11.44
C LYS A 39 -6.89 -0.16 12.75
N TYR A 40 -6.48 0.65 13.71
CA TYR A 40 -7.05 0.70 15.06
C TYR A 40 -7.95 1.90 15.32
N MET A 41 -7.90 2.91 14.47
CA MET A 41 -8.71 4.12 14.63
C MET A 41 -10.03 4.05 13.86
N PRO A 42 -11.14 4.51 14.43
CA PRO A 42 -12.40 4.59 13.73
C PRO A 42 -12.31 5.62 12.58
N LEU A 43 -12.94 5.29 11.46
CA LEU A 43 -13.03 6.23 10.34
C LEU A 43 -14.03 7.35 10.65
N PRO A 44 -13.76 8.59 10.24
CA PRO A 44 -14.69 9.68 10.39
C PRO A 44 -15.99 9.40 9.63
N LYS A 45 -17.10 9.98 10.08
CA LYS A 45 -18.40 9.87 9.40
C LYS A 45 -18.28 10.24 7.91
N ARG A 46 -19.10 9.63 7.05
CA ARG A 46 -19.03 9.76 5.59
C ARG A 46 -18.95 11.21 5.09
N SER A 47 -19.63 12.13 5.78
CA SER A 47 -19.61 13.56 5.48
C SER A 47 -18.24 14.24 5.71
N LYS A 48 -17.42 13.70 6.61
CA LYS A 48 -16.08 14.21 6.95
C LYS A 48 -14.94 13.49 6.22
N ARG A 49 -15.24 12.48 5.39
CA ARG A 49 -14.24 11.68 4.65
C ARG A 49 -13.70 12.36 3.38
N LYS A 50 -14.00 13.63 3.15
CA LYS A 50 -13.62 14.35 1.91
C LYS A 50 -12.13 14.35 1.61
N ASN A 51 -11.30 14.26 2.65
CA ASN A 51 -9.83 14.31 2.52
C ASN A 51 -9.17 12.93 2.58
N LEU A 52 -9.94 11.84 2.69
CA LEU A 52 -9.38 10.50 2.70
C LEU A 52 -9.29 9.95 1.27
N PRO A 53 -8.17 9.28 0.93
CA PRO A 53 -8.06 8.58 -0.34
C PRO A 53 -9.18 7.57 -0.54
N ILE A 54 -9.68 7.46 -1.76
CA ILE A 54 -10.86 6.63 -2.08
C ILE A 54 -10.62 5.16 -1.72
N LYS A 55 -9.40 4.65 -1.99
CA LYS A 55 -9.03 3.25 -1.78
C LYS A 55 -8.17 3.02 -0.52
N ILE A 56 -8.23 3.91 0.46
CA ILE A 56 -7.43 3.80 1.70
C ILE A 56 -7.67 2.49 2.45
N TYR A 57 -8.86 1.91 2.31
CA TYR A 57 -9.24 0.65 2.95
C TYR A 57 -8.42 -0.58 2.47
N LEU A 58 -7.70 -0.46 1.35
CA LEU A 58 -6.82 -1.51 0.84
C LEU A 58 -5.45 -1.54 1.54
N LEU A 59 -5.05 -0.44 2.18
CA LEU A 59 -3.72 -0.30 2.77
C LEU A 59 -3.39 -1.33 3.86
N PRO A 60 -4.30 -1.68 4.80
CA PRO A 60 -3.98 -2.67 5.82
C PRO A 60 -3.55 -4.04 5.28
N ASP A 61 -4.10 -4.44 4.13
CA ASP A 61 -3.77 -5.72 3.50
C ASP A 61 -2.35 -5.73 2.90
N LEU A 62 -1.73 -4.55 2.72
CA LEU A 62 -0.39 -4.42 2.17
C LEU A 62 0.72 -4.51 3.23
N LEU A 63 0.39 -4.45 4.53
CA LEU A 63 1.39 -4.41 5.60
C LEU A 63 2.48 -5.49 5.47
N PRO A 64 2.16 -6.78 5.25
CA PRO A 64 3.20 -7.81 5.16
C PRO A 64 4.21 -7.55 4.03
N GLU A 65 3.75 -7.13 2.86
CA GLU A 65 4.61 -6.83 1.70
C GLU A 65 5.41 -5.54 1.91
N LEU A 66 4.82 -4.54 2.55
CA LEU A 66 5.51 -3.28 2.86
C LEU A 66 6.63 -3.51 3.87
N GLU A 67 6.38 -4.30 4.91
CA GLU A 67 7.39 -4.67 5.89
C GLU A 67 8.51 -5.49 5.24
N GLU A 68 8.17 -6.49 4.41
CA GLU A 68 9.15 -7.29 3.67
C GLU A 68 10.02 -6.40 2.78
N LEU A 69 9.42 -5.47 2.02
CA LEU A 69 10.13 -4.53 1.16
C LEU A 69 11.00 -3.56 1.97
N ASN A 70 10.47 -3.06 3.10
CA ASN A 70 11.19 -2.12 3.95
C ASN A 70 12.44 -2.76 4.59
N ASN A 71 12.35 -4.04 4.95
CA ASN A 71 13.46 -4.79 5.55
C ASN A 71 14.57 -5.17 4.57
N LEU A 72 14.35 -5.07 3.26
CA LEU A 72 15.40 -5.27 2.28
C LEU A 72 16.47 -4.18 2.42
N ILE A 73 17.74 -4.61 2.42
CA ILE A 73 18.87 -3.69 2.55
C ILE A 73 19.04 -2.87 1.27
N GLY A 74 19.20 -1.56 1.41
CA GLY A 74 19.39 -0.65 0.29
C GLY A 74 18.12 -0.38 -0.51
N MET A 75 18.26 -0.22 -1.83
CA MET A 75 17.18 0.02 -2.79
C MET A 75 16.29 1.24 -2.46
N LYS A 76 16.89 2.30 -1.91
CA LYS A 76 16.17 3.50 -1.45
C LYS A 76 15.29 4.10 -2.55
N THR A 77 15.82 4.27 -3.75
CA THR A 77 15.09 4.85 -4.89
C THR A 77 13.88 3.98 -5.26
N LEU A 78 14.07 2.65 -5.30
CA LEU A 78 13.00 1.72 -5.59
C LEU A 78 11.88 1.78 -4.53
N LYS A 79 12.25 1.82 -3.26
CA LYS A 79 11.30 1.93 -2.14
C LYS A 79 10.45 3.20 -2.25
N LEU A 80 11.05 4.32 -2.64
CA LEU A 80 10.34 5.58 -2.88
C LEU A 80 9.42 5.49 -4.10
N GLN A 81 9.87 4.86 -5.18
CA GLN A 81 9.02 4.66 -6.37
C GLN A 81 7.80 3.80 -6.06
N VAL A 82 7.97 2.72 -5.30
CA VAL A 82 6.84 1.88 -4.87
C VAL A 82 5.88 2.66 -3.98
N LEU A 83 6.41 3.45 -3.05
CA LEU A 83 5.61 4.34 -2.20
C LEU A 83 4.75 5.30 -3.04
N ASP A 84 5.37 6.00 -3.98
CA ASP A 84 4.66 6.95 -4.86
C ASP A 84 3.56 6.25 -5.68
N GLN A 85 3.82 5.06 -6.19
CA GLN A 85 2.84 4.27 -6.93
C GLN A 85 1.65 3.86 -6.05
N ILE A 86 1.90 3.43 -4.81
CA ILE A 86 0.84 3.08 -3.87
C ILE A 86 -0.01 4.30 -3.56
N LEU A 87 0.62 5.43 -3.20
CA LEU A 87 -0.08 6.68 -2.88
C LEU A 87 -0.91 7.20 -4.05
N PHE A 88 -0.39 7.10 -5.27
CA PHE A 88 -1.11 7.46 -6.48
C PHE A 88 -2.34 6.56 -6.67
N PHE A 89 -2.19 5.27 -6.49
CA PHE A 89 -3.24 4.30 -6.75
C PHE A 89 -4.40 4.40 -5.75
N ILE A 90 -4.11 4.62 -4.46
CA ILE A 90 -5.16 4.75 -3.43
C ILE A 90 -6.02 6.00 -3.60
N GLN A 91 -5.51 7.01 -4.29
CA GLN A 91 -6.27 8.22 -4.62
C GLN A 91 -7.36 7.98 -5.68
N GLY A 92 -7.37 6.81 -6.31
CA GLY A 92 -8.34 6.46 -7.33
C GLY A 92 -8.14 7.22 -8.65
N ILE A 93 -6.96 7.78 -8.85
CA ILE A 93 -6.57 8.46 -10.08
C ILE A 93 -6.19 7.39 -11.10
N ASP A 94 -7.18 7.04 -11.90
CA ASP A 94 -7.09 6.24 -13.10
C ASP A 94 -6.81 4.72 -13.00
N ASP A 95 -7.81 3.95 -13.43
CA ASP A 95 -7.76 2.50 -13.60
C ASP A 95 -6.96 2.05 -14.87
N LYS A 96 -6.40 3.01 -15.62
CA LYS A 96 -5.78 2.75 -16.93
C LYS A 96 -4.27 2.91 -16.97
N VAL A 97 -3.62 3.15 -15.83
CA VAL A 97 -2.16 3.29 -15.80
C VAL A 97 -1.51 1.92 -15.96
N MET A 98 -0.82 1.74 -17.07
CA MET A 98 0.06 0.58 -17.27
C MET A 98 1.30 0.75 -16.40
N LEU A 99 1.43 -0.07 -15.37
CA LEU A 99 2.59 -0.09 -14.50
C LEU A 99 3.65 -1.03 -15.08
N HIS A 100 4.49 -0.49 -15.97
CA HIS A 100 5.70 -1.19 -16.41
C HIS A 100 6.83 -0.86 -15.43
N THR A 101 7.45 -1.87 -14.87
CA THR A 101 8.59 -1.71 -13.97
C THR A 101 9.76 -2.51 -14.51
N VAL A 102 10.89 -1.86 -14.68
CA VAL A 102 12.16 -2.48 -15.07
C VAL A 102 13.08 -2.45 -13.86
N LEU A 103 13.54 -3.63 -13.45
CA LEU A 103 14.49 -3.81 -12.36
C LEU A 103 15.85 -4.19 -12.93
N GLU A 104 16.79 -3.28 -12.85
CA GLU A 104 18.16 -3.46 -13.33
C GLU A 104 19.14 -3.61 -12.16
N GLY A 105 20.18 -4.37 -12.38
CA GLY A 105 21.25 -4.55 -11.40
C GLY A 105 22.02 -5.85 -11.58
N PRO A 106 23.17 -6.01 -10.90
CA PRO A 106 23.98 -7.20 -10.98
C PRO A 106 23.24 -8.45 -10.47
N PRO A 107 23.67 -9.66 -10.86
CA PRO A 107 23.10 -10.92 -10.35
C PRO A 107 23.20 -11.00 -8.82
N GLY A 108 22.21 -11.60 -8.16
CA GLY A 108 22.22 -11.82 -6.71
C GLY A 108 21.86 -10.58 -5.86
N THR A 109 21.32 -9.51 -6.45
CA THR A 109 20.91 -8.29 -5.74
C THR A 109 19.46 -8.30 -5.25
N GLY A 110 18.78 -9.44 -5.34
CA GLY A 110 17.39 -9.57 -4.85
C GLY A 110 16.30 -9.06 -5.80
N LYS A 111 16.61 -8.83 -7.08
CA LYS A 111 15.64 -8.34 -8.09
C LYS A 111 14.38 -9.20 -8.17
N THR A 112 14.52 -10.53 -8.18
CA THR A 112 13.38 -11.45 -8.23
C THR A 112 12.51 -11.35 -6.97
N THR A 113 13.13 -11.21 -5.80
CA THR A 113 12.39 -11.01 -4.53
C THR A 113 11.59 -9.74 -4.57
N VAL A 114 12.19 -8.63 -4.99
CA VAL A 114 11.51 -7.35 -5.16
C VAL A 114 10.36 -7.46 -6.16
N ALA A 115 10.58 -8.08 -7.32
CA ALA A 115 9.54 -8.27 -8.32
C ALA A 115 8.33 -9.05 -7.78
N ARG A 116 8.58 -10.08 -6.97
CA ARG A 116 7.53 -10.84 -6.29
C ARG A 116 6.74 -9.99 -5.29
N ILE A 117 7.45 -9.22 -4.45
CA ILE A 117 6.81 -8.32 -3.47
C ILE A 117 5.94 -7.30 -4.20
N MET A 118 6.46 -6.64 -5.23
CA MET A 118 5.71 -5.66 -6.03
C MET A 118 4.49 -6.28 -6.70
N ALA A 119 4.62 -7.48 -7.27
CA ALA A 119 3.49 -8.18 -7.87
C ALA A 119 2.37 -8.47 -6.85
N ASN A 120 2.73 -8.85 -5.63
CA ASN A 120 1.78 -9.05 -4.53
C ASN A 120 1.09 -7.74 -4.12
N ILE A 121 1.85 -6.65 -3.98
CA ILE A 121 1.30 -5.32 -3.70
C ILE A 121 0.28 -4.92 -4.77
N TYR A 122 0.65 -5.00 -6.04
CA TYR A 122 -0.24 -4.61 -7.15
C TYR A 122 -1.48 -5.50 -7.25
N SER A 123 -1.35 -6.75 -6.91
CA SER A 123 -2.47 -7.68 -6.85
C SER A 123 -3.46 -7.31 -5.74
N LYS A 124 -2.96 -7.01 -4.54
CA LYS A 124 -3.78 -6.58 -3.40
C LYS A 124 -4.44 -5.23 -3.61
N LEU A 125 -3.79 -4.33 -4.35
CA LEU A 125 -4.39 -3.06 -4.79
C LEU A 125 -5.47 -3.24 -5.86
N GLY A 126 -5.64 -4.46 -6.41
CA GLY A 126 -6.63 -4.74 -7.45
C GLY A 126 -6.22 -4.28 -8.85
N ILE A 127 -4.92 -4.01 -9.07
CA ILE A 127 -4.38 -3.62 -10.38
C ILE A 127 -4.44 -4.80 -11.34
N PHE A 128 -4.19 -6.02 -10.85
CA PHE A 128 -4.27 -7.24 -11.63
C PHE A 128 -5.56 -8.02 -11.32
N LYS A 129 -6.24 -8.44 -12.36
CA LYS A 129 -7.47 -9.24 -12.26
C LYS A 129 -7.23 -10.68 -11.76
N LYS A 130 -5.99 -11.16 -11.81
CA LYS A 130 -5.62 -12.52 -11.39
C LYS A 130 -4.32 -12.48 -10.58
N ASN A 131 -4.33 -13.11 -9.43
CA ASN A 131 -3.18 -13.29 -8.53
C ASN A 131 -2.19 -14.33 -9.09
N LYS A 132 -1.69 -14.14 -10.31
CA LYS A 132 -0.70 -15.03 -10.90
C LYS A 132 0.57 -14.27 -11.20
N PHE A 133 1.62 -14.58 -10.44
CA PHE A 133 2.97 -14.16 -10.72
C PHE A 133 3.67 -15.27 -11.50
N ASN A 134 4.00 -14.99 -12.76
CA ASN A 134 4.73 -15.93 -13.62
C ASN A 134 6.12 -15.38 -13.90
N ILE A 135 7.13 -16.17 -13.63
CA ILE A 135 8.51 -15.89 -14.04
C ILE A 135 8.73 -16.55 -15.40
N VAL A 136 8.93 -15.73 -16.42
CA VAL A 136 9.18 -16.19 -17.78
C VAL A 136 10.62 -15.85 -18.15
N LYS A 137 11.39 -16.85 -18.57
CA LYS A 137 12.74 -16.67 -19.08
C LYS A 137 12.71 -16.48 -20.59
N ARG A 138 13.74 -15.82 -21.15
CA ARG A 138 13.85 -15.61 -22.60
C ARG A 138 13.74 -16.92 -23.39
N ALA A 139 14.31 -18.02 -22.85
CA ALA A 139 14.23 -19.32 -23.48
C ALA A 139 12.80 -19.85 -23.61
N ASP A 140 11.94 -19.57 -22.62
CA ASP A 140 10.55 -20.02 -22.60
C ASP A 140 9.72 -19.28 -23.68
N LEU A 141 10.00 -17.97 -23.91
CA LEU A 141 9.36 -17.18 -24.94
C LEU A 141 9.74 -17.63 -26.36
N ILE A 142 11.00 -18.06 -26.56
CA ILE A 142 11.48 -18.50 -27.86
C ILE A 142 10.89 -19.88 -28.20
N SER A 143 10.74 -20.76 -27.24
CA SER A 143 10.19 -22.11 -27.47
C SER A 143 8.73 -22.09 -27.89
N GLU A 144 7.91 -21.17 -27.36
CA GLU A 144 6.50 -21.01 -27.76
C GLU A 144 6.36 -20.48 -29.19
N TYR A 145 7.26 -19.59 -29.65
CA TYR A 145 7.19 -19.01 -31.00
C TYR A 145 7.84 -19.89 -32.08
N LEU A 146 8.82 -20.72 -31.74
CA LEU A 146 9.48 -21.62 -32.67
C LEU A 146 8.85 -23.03 -32.73
N GLY A 147 8.06 -23.41 -31.73
CA GLY A 147 7.30 -24.67 -31.70
C GLY A 147 5.99 -24.66 -32.45
N GLY A 148 5.59 -23.55 -33.05
CA GLY A 148 4.33 -23.39 -33.77
C GLY A 148 4.40 -23.69 -35.28
N THR A 149 5.52 -24.20 -35.79
CA THR A 149 5.66 -24.65 -37.16
C THR A 149 5.91 -26.16 -37.22
N ALA A 150 4.85 -26.88 -37.07
CA ALA A 150 4.76 -28.25 -37.53
C ALA A 150 3.49 -28.45 -38.31
#